data_7911e6dd11daa9e0a0e763f8aefaa3e5
#
_entry.id   7911e6dd11daa9e0a0e763f8aefaa3e5
#
_cell.length_a   1.000
_cell.length_b   1.000
_cell.length_c   1.000
_cell.angle_alpha   90.00
_cell.angle_beta   90.00
_cell.angle_gamma   90.00
#
_symmetry.space_group_name_H-M   'P 1'
#
loop_
_entity.id
_entity.type
_entity.pdbx_description
1 polymer ?
#
loop_
_entity_poly.entity_id
_entity_poly.type
_entity_poly.pdbx_seq_one_letter_code
_entity_poly.pdbx_strand_id
1 'polypeptide(L)'
;MSVARSLILTVVLSALAAGLGAWGGARYVVSHMHHTEPLHKVVHDKLHLTAGQEVRIDRLERDYALRRKALEAEMRAANADLARAIQQSQAYSPEVQHAVDRFHIAMGDLQKQSILHVLAMRQVLTPQQVTVFDQTVAKALTEDAS
;
A
#
# COMPACT_ATOMS: atom_id res chain seq x y z
N MET A 1 -11.12 47.34 23.63
CA MET A 1 -10.28 46.13 23.38
C MET A 1 -9.01 46.61 22.72
N SER A 2 -7.80 46.28 23.28
CA SER A 2 -6.54 46.81 22.75
C SER A 2 -6.23 46.17 21.39
N VAL A 3 -5.73 46.94 20.43
CA VAL A 3 -5.34 46.53 19.07
C VAL A 3 -4.42 45.27 19.13
N ALA A 4 -3.59 45.20 20.14
CA ALA A 4 -2.71 44.04 20.39
C ALA A 4 -3.47 42.71 20.66
N ARG A 5 -4.60 42.78 21.40
CA ARG A 5 -5.43 41.57 21.65
C ARG A 5 -6.14 41.08 20.38
N SER A 6 -6.60 42.04 19.56
CA SER A 6 -7.24 41.71 18.27
C SER A 6 -6.22 41.06 17.29
N LEU A 7 -4.99 41.58 17.20
CA LEU A 7 -3.93 41.01 16.39
C LEU A 7 -3.55 39.58 16.83
N ILE A 8 -3.38 39.36 18.14
CA ILE A 8 -3.06 38.01 18.67
C ILE A 8 -4.18 37.04 18.36
N LEU A 9 -5.44 37.40 18.52
CA LEU A 9 -6.60 36.58 18.21
C LEU A 9 -6.66 36.21 16.72
N THR A 10 -6.37 37.16 15.82
CA THR A 10 -6.35 36.91 14.37
C THR A 10 -5.24 35.93 13.99
N VAL A 11 -4.03 36.09 14.55
CA VAL A 11 -2.90 35.20 14.28
C VAL A 11 -3.16 33.78 14.78
N VAL A 12 -3.74 33.64 15.99
CA VAL A 12 -4.09 32.33 16.57
C VAL A 12 -5.18 31.63 15.74
N LEU A 13 -6.22 32.35 15.33
CA LEU A 13 -7.30 31.84 14.49
C LEU A 13 -6.76 31.38 13.10
N SER A 14 -5.88 32.17 12.50
CA SER A 14 -5.27 31.83 11.20
C SER A 14 -4.38 30.59 11.32
N ALA A 15 -3.60 30.46 12.38
CA ALA A 15 -2.75 29.28 12.62
C ALA A 15 -3.58 28.01 12.86
N LEU A 16 -4.70 28.12 13.60
CA LEU A 16 -5.63 27.01 13.82
C LEU A 16 -6.33 26.59 12.52
N ALA A 17 -6.80 27.56 11.72
CA ALA A 17 -7.42 27.28 10.43
C ALA A 17 -6.45 26.63 9.44
N ALA A 18 -5.18 27.08 9.38
CA ALA A 18 -4.14 26.47 8.56
C ALA A 18 -3.79 25.04 9.03
N GLY A 19 -3.69 24.82 10.35
CA GLY A 19 -3.44 23.51 10.93
C GLY A 19 -4.56 22.49 10.65
N LEU A 20 -5.81 22.90 10.81
CA LEU A 20 -6.98 22.07 10.50
C LEU A 20 -7.13 21.81 9.00
N GLY A 21 -6.83 22.80 8.16
CA GLY A 21 -6.86 22.66 6.70
C GLY A 21 -5.76 21.70 6.20
N ALA A 22 -4.55 21.82 6.71
CA ALA A 22 -3.45 20.92 6.38
C ALA A 22 -3.70 19.48 6.85
N TRP A 23 -4.19 19.30 8.08
CA TRP A 23 -4.53 17.98 8.63
C TRP A 23 -5.71 17.32 7.91
N GLY A 24 -6.78 18.08 7.65
CA GLY A 24 -7.95 17.61 6.90
C GLY A 24 -7.61 17.31 5.44
N GLY A 25 -6.81 18.16 4.79
CA GLY A 25 -6.33 17.96 3.42
C GLY A 25 -5.43 16.73 3.29
N ALA A 26 -4.46 16.56 4.19
CA ALA A 26 -3.61 15.37 4.21
C ALA A 26 -4.41 14.08 4.44
N ARG A 27 -5.38 14.10 5.36
CA ARG A 27 -6.24 12.95 5.63
C ARG A 27 -7.19 12.66 4.45
N TYR A 28 -7.69 13.68 3.77
CA TYR A 28 -8.51 13.54 2.57
C TYR A 28 -7.70 12.94 1.42
N VAL A 29 -6.50 13.44 1.15
CA VAL A 29 -5.61 12.92 0.11
C VAL A 29 -5.24 11.47 0.41
N VAL A 30 -4.80 11.15 1.64
CA VAL A 30 -4.44 9.77 2.03
C VAL A 30 -5.65 8.83 1.93
N SER A 31 -6.87 9.27 2.29
CA SER A 31 -8.07 8.43 2.17
C SER A 31 -8.53 8.25 0.72
N HIS A 32 -8.16 9.14 -0.20
CA HIS A 32 -8.53 9.06 -1.62
C HIS A 32 -7.45 8.43 -2.50
N MET A 33 -6.19 8.34 -2.02
CA MET A 33 -5.11 7.66 -2.74
C MET A 33 -5.26 6.12 -2.78
N HIS A 34 -6.24 5.54 -2.08
CA HIS A 34 -6.50 4.10 -2.06
C HIS A 34 -7.84 3.71 -2.71
N HIS A 35 -8.25 4.40 -3.78
CA HIS A 35 -9.53 4.14 -4.46
C HIS A 35 -9.46 3.06 -5.55
N THR A 36 -8.43 2.25 -5.58
CA THR A 36 -8.55 0.94 -6.25
C THR A 36 -9.34 0.04 -5.29
N GLU A 37 -10.60 -0.30 -5.63
CA GLU A 37 -11.32 -1.32 -4.84
C GLU A 37 -10.38 -2.53 -4.68
N PRO A 38 -10.06 -2.93 -3.44
CA PRO A 38 -9.11 -4.03 -3.24
C PRO A 38 -9.57 -5.21 -4.08
N LEU A 39 -8.68 -5.82 -4.86
CA LEU A 39 -9.00 -6.97 -5.71
C LEU A 39 -9.81 -8.04 -4.96
N HIS A 40 -9.49 -8.24 -3.68
CA HIS A 40 -10.25 -9.07 -2.76
C HIS A 40 -11.75 -8.72 -2.74
N LYS A 41 -12.11 -7.45 -2.58
CA LYS A 41 -13.50 -7.00 -2.55
C LYS A 41 -14.22 -7.28 -3.87
N VAL A 42 -13.56 -6.99 -5.00
CA VAL A 42 -14.13 -7.28 -6.33
C VAL A 42 -14.35 -8.78 -6.53
N VAL A 43 -13.41 -9.61 -6.09
CA VAL A 43 -13.49 -11.07 -6.20
C VAL A 43 -14.70 -11.59 -5.42
N HIS A 44 -14.90 -11.15 -4.18
CA HIS A 44 -16.00 -11.62 -3.33
C HIS A 44 -17.37 -11.00 -3.70
N ASP A 45 -17.40 -9.70 -4.06
CA ASP A 45 -18.67 -8.99 -4.28
C ASP A 45 -19.19 -9.11 -5.72
N LYS A 46 -18.31 -9.18 -6.73
CA LYS A 46 -18.71 -9.09 -8.15
C LYS A 46 -18.65 -10.40 -8.92
N LEU A 47 -17.89 -11.39 -8.45
CA LEU A 47 -17.70 -12.63 -9.22
C LEU A 47 -18.72 -13.73 -8.91
N HIS A 48 -19.60 -13.54 -7.93
CA HIS A 48 -20.61 -14.55 -7.53
C HIS A 48 -20.01 -15.96 -7.41
N LEU A 49 -19.00 -16.09 -6.54
CA LEU A 49 -18.26 -17.33 -6.35
C LEU A 49 -19.17 -18.46 -5.85
N THR A 50 -18.91 -19.68 -6.26
CA THR A 50 -19.48 -20.86 -5.62
C THR A 50 -18.79 -21.12 -4.28
N ALA A 51 -19.46 -21.80 -3.35
CA ALA A 51 -18.87 -22.15 -2.04
C ALA A 51 -17.51 -22.87 -2.17
N GLY A 52 -17.35 -23.71 -3.20
CA GLY A 52 -16.08 -24.39 -3.46
C GLY A 52 -14.97 -23.44 -3.96
N GLN A 53 -15.32 -22.41 -4.71
CA GLN A 53 -14.39 -21.36 -5.13
C GLN A 53 -14.00 -20.46 -3.97
N GLU A 54 -14.95 -20.04 -3.13
CA GLU A 54 -14.69 -19.24 -1.92
C GLU A 54 -13.65 -19.91 -1.01
N VAL A 55 -13.84 -21.18 -0.67
CA VAL A 55 -12.89 -21.93 0.17
C VAL A 55 -11.47 -21.94 -0.43
N ARG A 56 -11.35 -22.08 -1.76
CA ARG A 56 -10.03 -22.08 -2.43
C ARG A 56 -9.41 -20.70 -2.44
N ILE A 57 -10.18 -19.66 -2.74
CA ILE A 57 -9.72 -18.27 -2.76
C ILE A 57 -9.28 -17.83 -1.37
N ASP A 58 -10.10 -18.08 -0.33
CA ASP A 58 -9.74 -17.80 1.05
C ASP A 58 -8.40 -18.45 1.48
N ARG A 59 -8.16 -19.68 1.00
CA ARG A 59 -6.86 -20.35 1.26
C ARG A 59 -5.72 -19.59 0.59
N LEU A 60 -5.86 -19.24 -0.69
CA LEU A 60 -4.85 -18.49 -1.44
C LEU A 60 -4.56 -17.13 -0.81
N GLU A 61 -5.59 -16.45 -0.34
CA GLU A 61 -5.47 -15.15 0.34
C GLU A 61 -4.73 -15.26 1.68
N ARG A 62 -5.05 -16.28 2.48
CA ARG A 62 -4.34 -16.52 3.76
C ARG A 62 -2.85 -16.83 3.51
N ASP A 63 -2.55 -17.69 2.54
CA ASP A 63 -1.17 -18.06 2.21
C ASP A 63 -0.40 -16.84 1.68
N TYR A 64 -1.02 -16.01 0.86
CA TYR A 64 -0.43 -14.76 0.38
C TYR A 64 -0.22 -13.76 1.53
N ALA A 65 -1.20 -13.57 2.41
CA ALA A 65 -1.09 -12.65 3.54
C ALA A 65 0.09 -12.99 4.47
N LEU A 66 0.35 -14.27 4.71
CA LEU A 66 1.51 -14.71 5.50
C LEU A 66 2.84 -14.34 4.81
N ARG A 67 2.97 -14.62 3.50
CA ARG A 67 4.18 -14.30 2.73
C ARG A 67 4.40 -12.80 2.64
N ARG A 68 3.34 -12.03 2.36
CA ARG A 68 3.38 -10.57 2.33
C ARG A 68 3.88 -9.99 3.65
N LYS A 69 3.31 -10.46 4.78
CA LYS A 69 3.72 -10.00 6.11
C LYS A 69 5.20 -10.27 6.39
N ALA A 70 5.72 -11.40 5.97
CA ALA A 70 7.16 -11.75 6.12
C ALA A 70 8.04 -10.82 5.28
N LEU A 71 7.70 -10.57 4.01
CA LEU A 71 8.45 -9.68 3.11
C LEU A 71 8.38 -8.21 3.55
N GLU A 72 7.22 -7.74 4.02
CA GLU A 72 7.09 -6.42 4.62
C GLU A 72 7.94 -6.26 5.89
N ALA A 73 8.09 -7.31 6.70
CA ALA A 73 8.98 -7.30 7.85
C ALA A 73 10.45 -7.20 7.43
N GLU A 74 10.85 -7.93 6.37
CA GLU A 74 12.20 -7.84 5.80
C GLU A 74 12.50 -6.45 5.25
N MET A 75 11.56 -5.82 4.53
CA MET A 75 11.70 -4.45 4.06
C MET A 75 11.87 -3.45 5.22
N ARG A 76 11.10 -3.61 6.30
CA ARG A 76 11.27 -2.77 7.50
C ARG A 76 12.63 -2.98 8.18
N ALA A 77 13.11 -4.22 8.24
CA ALA A 77 14.44 -4.53 8.78
C ALA A 77 15.54 -3.89 7.93
N ALA A 78 15.46 -4.03 6.60
CA ALA A 78 16.40 -3.41 5.67
C ALA A 78 16.43 -1.87 5.80
N ASN A 79 15.28 -1.22 5.96
CA ASN A 79 15.20 0.22 6.21
C ASN A 79 15.81 0.62 7.56
N ALA A 80 15.65 -0.19 8.60
CA ALA A 80 16.30 0.06 9.89
C ALA A 80 17.83 -0.09 9.80
N ASP A 81 18.32 -1.06 9.02
CA ASP A 81 19.75 -1.23 8.74
C ASP A 81 20.29 -0.04 7.94
N LEU A 82 19.55 0.41 6.92
CA LEU A 82 19.89 1.59 6.12
C LEU A 82 20.02 2.85 6.99
N ALA A 83 19.05 3.08 7.88
CA ALA A 83 19.09 4.23 8.79
C ALA A 83 20.33 4.20 9.70
N ARG A 84 20.69 3.02 10.24
CA ARG A 84 21.90 2.85 11.05
C ARG A 84 23.17 3.07 10.25
N ALA A 85 23.25 2.51 9.04
CA ALA A 85 24.42 2.66 8.15
C ALA A 85 24.66 4.13 7.77
N ILE A 86 23.61 4.89 7.45
CA ILE A 86 23.70 6.32 7.14
C ILE A 86 24.20 7.12 8.35
N GLN A 87 23.69 6.82 9.56
CA GLN A 87 24.11 7.51 10.78
C GLN A 87 25.59 7.25 11.11
N GLN A 88 26.11 6.06 10.82
CA GLN A 88 27.48 5.67 11.13
C GLN A 88 28.49 6.19 10.10
N SER A 89 28.18 6.11 8.81
CA SER A 89 29.14 6.40 7.75
C SER A 89 29.09 7.84 7.23
N GLN A 90 27.94 8.50 7.34
CA GLN A 90 27.66 9.83 6.75
C GLN A 90 28.02 9.95 5.25
N ALA A 91 28.19 8.81 4.58
CA ALA A 91 28.53 8.66 3.16
C ALA A 91 27.90 7.39 2.59
N TYR A 92 27.93 7.24 1.27
CA TYR A 92 27.48 6.03 0.60
C TYR A 92 28.53 4.91 0.78
N SER A 93 28.33 4.11 1.81
CA SER A 93 29.22 3.01 2.20
C SER A 93 28.72 1.65 1.69
N PRO A 94 29.54 0.58 1.76
CA PRO A 94 29.12 -0.79 1.46
C PRO A 94 27.91 -1.24 2.31
N GLU A 95 27.80 -0.81 3.56
CA GLU A 95 26.70 -1.12 4.46
C GLU A 95 25.40 -0.45 3.99
N VAL A 96 25.48 0.80 3.50
CA VAL A 96 24.35 1.51 2.87
C VAL A 96 23.90 0.76 1.63
N GLN A 97 24.84 0.40 0.73
CA GLN A 97 24.51 -0.37 -0.47
C GLN A 97 23.84 -1.70 -0.13
N HIS A 98 24.39 -2.45 0.83
CA HIS A 98 23.83 -3.74 1.23
C HIS A 98 22.40 -3.62 1.78
N ALA A 99 22.11 -2.60 2.57
CA ALA A 99 20.76 -2.35 3.08
C ALA A 99 19.77 -1.99 1.96
N VAL A 100 20.21 -1.19 0.98
CA VAL A 100 19.43 -0.85 -0.23
C VAL A 100 19.14 -2.10 -1.05
N ASP A 101 20.12 -2.96 -1.27
CA ASP A 101 19.96 -4.20 -2.04
C ASP A 101 18.98 -5.16 -1.37
N ARG A 102 19.08 -5.34 -0.05
CA ARG A 102 18.12 -6.15 0.72
C ARG A 102 16.70 -5.64 0.59
N PHE A 103 16.50 -4.33 0.67
CA PHE A 103 15.18 -3.72 0.48
C PHE A 103 14.62 -4.01 -0.91
N HIS A 104 15.43 -3.82 -1.96
CA HIS A 104 15.01 -4.07 -3.34
C HIS A 104 14.68 -5.54 -3.61
N ILE A 105 15.45 -6.47 -3.05
CA ILE A 105 15.17 -7.91 -3.15
C ILE A 105 13.82 -8.22 -2.51
N ALA A 106 13.58 -7.78 -1.27
CA ALA A 106 12.32 -8.03 -0.58
C ALA A 106 11.12 -7.38 -1.30
N MET A 107 11.29 -6.18 -1.84
CA MET A 107 10.26 -5.49 -2.64
C MET A 107 9.95 -6.24 -3.95
N GLY A 108 10.98 -6.69 -4.67
CA GLY A 108 10.82 -7.48 -5.89
C GLY A 108 10.15 -8.83 -5.64
N ASP A 109 10.49 -9.50 -4.54
CA ASP A 109 9.85 -10.74 -4.11
C ASP A 109 8.39 -10.50 -3.73
N LEU A 110 8.06 -9.39 -3.06
CA LEU A 110 6.68 -9.02 -2.75
C LEU A 110 5.86 -8.83 -4.02
N GLN A 111 6.37 -8.09 -5.00
CA GLN A 111 5.71 -7.91 -6.29
C GLN A 111 5.49 -9.24 -7.01
N LYS A 112 6.51 -10.10 -7.05
CA LYS A 112 6.41 -11.45 -7.62
C LYS A 112 5.33 -12.29 -6.92
N GLN A 113 5.29 -12.30 -5.59
CA GLN A 113 4.27 -13.03 -4.83
C GLN A 113 2.86 -12.49 -5.11
N SER A 114 2.71 -11.17 -5.28
CA SER A 114 1.43 -10.56 -5.66
C SER A 114 0.95 -11.03 -7.03
N ILE A 115 1.83 -11.07 -8.02
CA ILE A 115 1.51 -11.59 -9.36
C ILE A 115 1.14 -13.07 -9.31
N LEU A 116 1.92 -13.89 -8.59
CA LEU A 116 1.63 -15.32 -8.44
C LEU A 116 0.29 -15.56 -7.75
N HIS A 117 -0.06 -14.75 -6.75
CA HIS A 117 -1.34 -14.82 -6.07
C HIS A 117 -2.51 -14.49 -7.02
N VAL A 118 -2.41 -13.41 -7.79
CA VAL A 118 -3.42 -13.03 -8.81
C VAL A 118 -3.61 -14.16 -9.82
N LEU A 119 -2.53 -14.75 -10.34
CA LEU A 119 -2.59 -15.86 -11.30
C LEU A 119 -3.21 -17.12 -10.67
N ALA A 120 -2.92 -17.41 -9.40
CA ALA A 120 -3.50 -18.54 -8.69
C ALA A 120 -5.00 -18.36 -8.46
N MET A 121 -5.47 -17.17 -8.10
CA MET A 121 -6.91 -16.87 -7.99
C MET A 121 -7.61 -17.05 -9.35
N ARG A 122 -7.01 -16.53 -10.43
CA ARG A 122 -7.54 -16.67 -11.79
C ARG A 122 -7.82 -18.13 -12.18
N GLN A 123 -6.96 -19.07 -11.77
CA GLN A 123 -7.12 -20.51 -12.06
C GLN A 123 -8.33 -21.16 -11.36
N VAL A 124 -8.87 -20.54 -10.32
CA VAL A 124 -10.06 -21.03 -9.58
C VAL A 124 -11.34 -20.61 -10.28
N LEU A 125 -11.30 -19.60 -11.16
CA LEU A 125 -12.46 -18.94 -11.76
C LEU A 125 -12.94 -19.66 -13.03
N THR A 126 -14.24 -19.53 -13.32
CA THR A 126 -14.83 -19.94 -14.61
C THR A 126 -14.45 -18.96 -15.72
N PRO A 127 -14.55 -19.34 -17.00
CA PRO A 127 -14.25 -18.43 -18.13
C PRO A 127 -15.00 -17.10 -18.08
N GLN A 128 -16.24 -17.09 -17.62
CA GLN A 128 -17.07 -15.87 -17.50
C GLN A 128 -16.54 -14.97 -16.37
N GLN A 129 -16.19 -15.56 -15.23
CA GLN A 129 -15.62 -14.83 -14.11
C GLN A 129 -14.21 -14.25 -14.44
N VAL A 130 -13.41 -15.02 -15.21
CA VAL A 130 -12.08 -14.59 -15.69
C VAL A 130 -12.14 -13.29 -16.47
N THR A 131 -13.14 -13.08 -17.33
CA THR A 131 -13.28 -11.84 -18.12
C THR A 131 -13.40 -10.62 -17.20
N VAL A 132 -14.24 -10.68 -16.18
CA VAL A 132 -14.43 -9.58 -15.21
C VAL A 132 -13.18 -9.40 -14.34
N PHE A 133 -12.58 -10.51 -13.91
CA PHE A 133 -11.37 -10.52 -13.11
C PHE A 133 -10.20 -9.86 -13.86
N ASP A 134 -9.91 -10.28 -15.08
CA ASP A 134 -8.81 -9.75 -15.91
C ASP A 134 -8.97 -8.25 -16.18
N GLN A 135 -10.21 -7.77 -16.46
CA GLN A 135 -10.48 -6.34 -16.59
C GLN A 135 -10.17 -5.56 -15.30
N THR A 136 -10.52 -6.11 -14.15
CA THR A 136 -10.25 -5.48 -12.85
C THR A 136 -8.76 -5.41 -12.56
N VAL A 137 -8.03 -6.50 -12.83
CA VAL A 137 -6.57 -6.55 -12.67
C VAL A 137 -5.87 -5.56 -13.60
N ALA A 138 -6.28 -5.52 -14.89
CA ALA A 138 -5.73 -4.56 -15.84
C ALA A 138 -5.94 -3.12 -15.38
N LYS A 139 -7.15 -2.80 -14.92
CA LYS A 139 -7.49 -1.48 -14.39
C LYS A 139 -6.61 -1.11 -13.18
N ALA A 140 -6.48 -2.01 -12.21
CA ALA A 140 -5.65 -1.80 -11.03
C ALA A 140 -4.17 -1.54 -11.39
N LEU A 141 -3.63 -2.23 -12.39
CA LEU A 141 -2.24 -2.06 -12.82
C LEU A 141 -1.99 -0.78 -13.64
N THR A 142 -3.02 -0.19 -14.24
CA THR A 142 -2.85 0.98 -15.13
C THR A 142 -3.29 2.30 -14.48
N GLU A 143 -4.20 2.29 -13.52
CA GLU A 143 -4.67 3.50 -12.84
C GLU A 143 -3.70 4.02 -11.78
N ASP A 144 -2.91 3.14 -11.14
CA ASP A 144 -1.88 3.54 -10.17
C ASP A 144 -0.65 4.18 -10.84
N ALA A 145 -0.59 4.20 -12.19
CA ALA A 145 0.51 4.78 -12.97
C ALA A 145 0.25 6.23 -13.43
N SER A 146 -0.88 6.82 -13.06
CA SER A 146 -1.28 8.20 -13.41
C SER A 146 -1.28 9.11 -12.20
#